data_5ff7cc62f667386f0000268e722c599b
#
_entry.id   5ff7cc62f667386f0000268e722c599b
#
_cell.length_a   1.000
_cell.length_b   1.000
_cell.length_c   1.000
_cell.angle_alpha   90.00
_cell.angle_beta   90.00
_cell.angle_gamma   90.00
#
_symmetry.space_group_name_H-M   'P 1'
#
loop_
_entity.id
_entity.type
_entity.pdbx_description
1 polymer ?
#
loop_
_entity_poly.entity_id
_entity_poly.type
_entity_poly.pdbx_seq_one_letter_code
_entity_poly.pdbx_strand_id
1 'polypeptide(L)'
;MIVTQDNPLESVFRQMNTGVFPPMVETFDRGKTIFFPGDPAERVYFLIKGAVKLSRVYEAGEEITVALLRENSVFGVLSLLTKNRSDRFYHAVAFTPVEILSVPIEQVEKAMKDDPDLPMVLLRGLSSRILQTEMMIETLAHRDMGSRLVSFILILCRDFGAQSGNGITIDLKLSHQAIAEAIGSTRVTVTRLLGELRDQGMISIHKKKITVHNPILLGQQFA
;
A
#
# COMPACT_ATOMS: atom_id res chain seq x y z
N MET A 1 4.81 25.03 1.34
CA MET A 1 3.84 24.94 2.46
C MET A 1 3.35 23.50 2.46
N ILE A 2 3.97 22.65 3.26
CA ILE A 2 3.62 21.22 3.36
C ILE A 2 2.31 21.19 4.15
N VAL A 3 1.22 20.86 3.46
CA VAL A 3 -0.04 20.53 4.14
C VAL A 3 0.25 19.31 5.01
N THR A 4 0.26 19.49 6.31
CA THR A 4 0.22 18.39 7.27
C THR A 4 -1.01 17.57 6.91
N GLN A 5 -0.80 16.39 6.34
CA GLN A 5 -1.89 15.45 6.07
C GLN A 5 -2.53 15.15 7.41
N ASP A 6 -3.82 15.49 7.54
CA ASP A 6 -4.63 15.09 8.67
C ASP A 6 -4.45 13.58 8.84
N ASN A 7 -3.85 13.20 9.96
CA ASN A 7 -3.57 11.80 10.23
C ASN A 7 -4.91 11.10 10.53
N PRO A 8 -5.38 10.16 9.68
CA PRO A 8 -6.65 9.45 9.91
C PRO A 8 -6.69 8.81 11.30
N LEU A 9 -5.53 8.41 11.81
CA LEU A 9 -5.38 7.82 13.13
C LEU A 9 -5.68 8.83 14.25
N GLU A 10 -5.33 10.10 14.12
CA GLU A 10 -5.59 11.08 15.19
C GLU A 10 -7.08 11.31 15.41
N SER A 11 -7.86 11.40 14.34
CA SER A 11 -9.31 11.52 14.41
C SER A 11 -9.94 10.28 15.04
N VAL A 12 -9.51 9.09 14.60
CA VAL A 12 -9.97 7.81 15.15
C VAL A 12 -9.56 7.66 16.62
N PHE A 13 -8.31 7.95 16.98
CA PHE A 13 -7.83 7.86 18.37
C PHE A 13 -8.55 8.84 19.31
N ARG A 14 -8.87 10.06 18.86
CA ARG A 14 -9.66 11.01 19.67
C ARG A 14 -11.03 10.43 20.07
N GLN A 15 -11.68 9.72 19.17
CA GLN A 15 -12.99 9.14 19.40
C GLN A 15 -12.94 7.82 20.20
N MET A 16 -11.87 7.07 20.11
CA MET A 16 -11.69 5.82 20.85
C MET A 16 -11.55 6.00 22.34
N ASN A 17 -11.10 7.18 22.80
CA ASN A 17 -11.04 7.54 24.21
C ASN A 17 -12.44 7.72 24.85
N THR A 18 -13.53 7.64 24.11
CA THR A 18 -14.90 7.74 24.65
C THR A 18 -15.47 6.44 25.23
N GLY A 19 -14.71 5.37 25.29
CA GLY A 19 -14.95 4.27 26.25
C GLY A 19 -15.92 3.17 25.83
N VAL A 20 -16.40 3.11 24.58
CA VAL A 20 -17.39 2.06 24.23
C VAL A 20 -16.73 0.72 23.87
N PHE A 21 -15.51 0.72 23.33
CA PHE A 21 -14.69 -0.48 23.11
C PHE A 21 -13.21 -0.12 23.05
N PRO A 22 -12.30 -0.86 23.69
CA PRO A 22 -10.88 -0.61 23.51
C PRO A 22 -10.47 -0.92 22.08
N PRO A 23 -9.71 0.00 21.43
CA PRO A 23 -9.09 -0.29 20.14
C PRO A 23 -8.18 -1.50 20.31
N MET A 24 -8.32 -2.48 19.44
CA MET A 24 -7.42 -3.63 19.44
C MET A 24 -6.25 -3.30 18.49
N VAL A 25 -5.06 -3.10 19.06
CA VAL A 25 -3.82 -3.02 18.28
C VAL A 25 -3.32 -4.44 18.07
N GLU A 26 -3.21 -4.83 16.82
CA GLU A 26 -2.73 -6.13 16.39
C GLU A 26 -1.38 -5.99 15.70
N THR A 27 -0.48 -6.93 15.92
CA THR A 27 0.82 -6.98 15.26
C THR A 27 0.92 -8.22 14.39
N PHE A 28 1.46 -8.07 13.19
CA PHE A 28 1.69 -9.18 12.26
C PHE A 28 3.14 -9.16 11.79
N ASP A 29 3.79 -10.30 11.87
CA ASP A 29 5.08 -10.50 11.25
C ASP A 29 4.97 -10.48 9.72
N ARG A 30 6.09 -10.16 9.06
CA ARG A 30 6.19 -10.18 7.60
C ARG A 30 5.67 -11.50 7.01
N GLY A 31 4.82 -11.39 5.99
CA GLY A 31 4.23 -12.53 5.27
C GLY A 31 3.01 -13.15 5.95
N LYS A 32 2.61 -12.64 7.13
CA LYS A 32 1.37 -13.11 7.79
C LYS A 32 0.15 -12.47 7.15
N THR A 33 -0.88 -13.29 6.98
CA THR A 33 -2.19 -12.85 6.49
C THR A 33 -2.97 -12.13 7.57
N ILE A 34 -3.55 -11.00 7.21
CA ILE A 34 -4.43 -10.19 8.06
C ILE A 34 -5.88 -10.65 7.85
N PHE A 35 -6.28 -10.84 6.60
CA PHE A 35 -7.55 -11.46 6.22
C PHE A 35 -7.46 -12.03 4.80
N PHE A 36 -8.31 -13.02 4.52
CA PHE A 36 -8.48 -13.65 3.21
C PHE A 36 -9.73 -13.12 2.48
N PRO A 37 -9.80 -13.27 1.13
CA PRO A 37 -11.05 -13.15 0.41
C PRO A 37 -12.08 -14.15 0.97
N GLY A 38 -13.31 -13.69 1.19
CA GLY A 38 -14.38 -14.50 1.76
C GLY A 38 -14.47 -14.46 3.29
N ASP A 39 -13.47 -13.92 4.00
CA ASP A 39 -13.59 -13.70 5.45
C ASP A 39 -14.70 -12.67 5.76
N PRO A 40 -15.37 -12.77 6.92
CA PRO A 40 -16.36 -11.80 7.35
C PRO A 40 -15.78 -10.38 7.43
N ALA A 41 -16.48 -9.43 6.83
CA ALA A 41 -16.03 -8.05 6.73
C ALA A 41 -16.56 -7.19 7.89
N GLU A 42 -16.26 -7.57 9.13
CA GLU A 42 -16.79 -6.95 10.36
C GLU A 42 -15.94 -5.81 10.91
N ARG A 43 -14.73 -5.61 10.38
CA ARG A 43 -13.75 -4.68 10.94
C ARG A 43 -13.13 -3.81 9.85
N VAL A 44 -12.77 -2.58 10.22
CA VAL A 44 -11.93 -1.66 9.44
C VAL A 44 -10.55 -1.62 10.09
N TYR A 45 -9.53 -1.49 9.29
CA TYR A 45 -8.13 -1.51 9.72
C TYR A 45 -7.44 -0.20 9.39
N PHE A 46 -6.70 0.34 10.34
CA PHE A 46 -5.85 1.50 10.18
C PHE A 46 -4.40 1.08 10.40
N LEU A 47 -3.56 1.28 9.39
CA LEU A 47 -2.16 0.89 9.44
C LEU A 47 -1.36 1.94 10.21
N ILE A 48 -0.91 1.57 11.42
CA ILE A 48 -0.11 2.43 12.30
C ILE A 48 1.33 2.45 11.83
N LYS A 49 1.89 1.24 11.52
CA LYS A 49 3.30 1.09 11.15
C LYS A 49 3.50 -0.02 10.15
N GLY A 50 4.48 0.18 9.26
CA GLY A 50 4.87 -0.79 8.26
C GLY A 50 4.11 -0.67 6.95
N ALA A 51 4.04 -1.77 6.19
CA ALA A 51 3.39 -1.83 4.89
C ALA A 51 2.53 -3.10 4.74
N VAL A 52 1.36 -2.97 4.12
CA VAL A 52 0.43 -4.07 3.82
C VAL A 52 0.27 -4.21 2.32
N LYS A 53 0.38 -5.44 1.81
CA LYS A 53 0.05 -5.79 0.42
C LYS A 53 -1.43 -6.19 0.35
N LEU A 54 -2.15 -5.61 -0.58
CA LEU A 54 -3.48 -6.07 -0.99
C LEU A 54 -3.39 -6.73 -2.36
N SER A 55 -3.95 -7.91 -2.49
CA SER A 55 -3.93 -8.67 -3.73
C SER A 55 -5.26 -9.35 -4.01
N ARG A 56 -5.47 -9.71 -5.28
CA ARG A 56 -6.51 -10.64 -5.72
C ARG A 56 -5.85 -11.98 -6.00
N VAL A 57 -6.42 -13.04 -5.45
CA VAL A 57 -6.00 -14.41 -5.69
C VAL A 57 -7.04 -15.05 -6.60
N TYR A 58 -6.59 -15.71 -7.68
CA TYR A 58 -7.40 -16.41 -8.65
C TYR A 58 -7.31 -17.92 -8.45
N GLU A 59 -8.29 -18.68 -9.00
CA GLU A 59 -8.38 -20.13 -8.83
C GLU A 59 -7.12 -20.89 -9.30
N ALA A 60 -6.42 -20.35 -10.29
CA ALA A 60 -5.14 -20.91 -10.77
C ALA A 60 -3.96 -20.68 -9.82
N GLY A 61 -4.18 -20.05 -8.67
CA GLY A 61 -3.11 -19.67 -7.72
C GLY A 61 -2.33 -18.42 -8.12
N GLU A 62 -2.73 -17.76 -9.19
CA GLU A 62 -2.15 -16.49 -9.60
C GLU A 62 -2.57 -15.38 -8.62
N GLU A 63 -1.63 -14.55 -8.23
CA GLU A 63 -1.85 -13.42 -7.33
C GLU A 63 -1.50 -12.11 -8.04
N ILE A 64 -2.46 -11.19 -8.12
CA ILE A 64 -2.24 -9.85 -8.67
C ILE A 64 -2.21 -8.84 -7.51
N THR A 65 -1.09 -8.14 -7.37
CA THR A 65 -0.96 -7.03 -6.41
C THR A 65 -1.83 -5.86 -6.87
N VAL A 66 -2.77 -5.47 -6.03
CA VAL A 66 -3.69 -4.36 -6.29
C VAL A 66 -3.18 -3.06 -5.68
N ALA A 67 -2.60 -3.15 -4.48
CA ALA A 67 -2.05 -1.99 -3.77
C ALA A 67 -0.99 -2.40 -2.75
N LEU A 68 -0.06 -1.48 -2.49
CA LEU A 68 0.83 -1.49 -1.33
C LEU A 68 0.45 -0.30 -0.43
N LEU A 69 -0.04 -0.61 0.75
CA LEU A 69 -0.48 0.39 1.72
C LEU A 69 0.68 0.78 2.64
N ARG A 70 0.83 2.08 2.86
CA ARG A 70 1.81 2.67 3.79
C ARG A 70 1.16 3.04 5.12
N GLU A 71 1.97 3.47 6.07
CA GLU A 71 1.51 4.05 7.34
C GLU A 71 0.44 5.13 7.11
N ASN A 72 -0.51 5.22 8.01
CA ASN A 72 -1.70 6.07 7.94
C ASN A 72 -2.71 5.69 6.84
N SER A 73 -2.59 4.50 6.24
CA SER A 73 -3.60 3.99 5.32
C SER A 73 -4.74 3.31 6.07
N VAL A 74 -5.95 3.43 5.50
CA VAL A 74 -7.13 2.69 5.94
C VAL A 74 -7.46 1.59 4.93
N PHE A 75 -7.84 0.41 5.41
CA PHE A 75 -8.24 -0.71 4.55
C PHE A 75 -9.34 -1.56 5.20
N GLY A 76 -9.95 -2.44 4.41
CA GLY A 76 -11.14 -3.18 4.85
C GLY A 76 -12.41 -2.32 4.87
N VAL A 77 -12.37 -1.11 4.31
CA VAL A 77 -13.48 -0.11 4.37
C VAL A 77 -14.58 -0.34 3.33
N LEU A 78 -14.38 -1.21 2.32
CA LEU A 78 -15.39 -1.44 1.28
C LEU A 78 -16.70 -1.95 1.87
N SER A 79 -16.65 -2.68 2.95
CA SER A 79 -17.82 -3.19 3.67
C SER A 79 -18.68 -2.10 4.33
N LEU A 80 -18.12 -0.90 4.58
CA LEU A 80 -18.90 0.27 5.03
C LEU A 80 -19.84 0.79 3.94
N LEU A 81 -19.49 0.57 2.67
CA LEU A 81 -20.17 1.14 1.51
C LEU A 81 -21.15 0.14 0.87
N THR A 82 -21.08 -1.14 1.22
CA THR A 82 -21.94 -2.18 0.68
C THR A 82 -23.08 -2.48 1.64
N LYS A 83 -24.34 -2.44 1.13
CA LYS A 83 -25.55 -2.73 1.94
C LYS A 83 -25.54 -4.14 2.54
N ASN A 84 -24.96 -5.09 1.85
CA ASN A 84 -24.73 -6.45 2.34
C ASN A 84 -23.28 -6.49 2.81
N ARG A 85 -22.98 -6.33 4.08
CA ARG A 85 -21.65 -6.48 4.69
C ARG A 85 -21.00 -7.81 4.24
N SER A 86 -20.80 -7.89 2.93
CA SER A 86 -20.29 -9.07 2.25
C SER A 86 -18.80 -9.20 2.50
N ASP A 87 -18.32 -10.38 2.30
CA ASP A 87 -16.99 -10.89 2.51
C ASP A 87 -15.86 -9.98 2.02
N ARG A 88 -14.67 -10.17 2.53
CA ARG A 88 -13.46 -9.51 2.06
C ARG A 88 -13.20 -9.80 0.60
N PHE A 89 -12.90 -8.76 -0.18
CA PHE A 89 -12.61 -8.88 -1.62
C PHE A 89 -11.13 -9.14 -1.92
N TYR A 90 -10.25 -8.84 -0.98
CA TYR A 90 -8.80 -8.89 -1.15
C TYR A 90 -8.17 -9.80 -0.13
N HIS A 91 -7.03 -10.38 -0.51
CA HIS A 91 -6.08 -10.95 0.41
C HIS A 91 -5.20 -9.80 0.95
N ALA A 92 -5.18 -9.61 2.26
CA ALA A 92 -4.35 -8.62 2.93
C ALA A 92 -3.21 -9.32 3.67
N VAL A 93 -1.97 -8.98 3.33
CA VAL A 93 -0.76 -9.59 3.87
C VAL A 93 0.18 -8.51 4.40
N ALA A 94 0.76 -8.75 5.57
CA ALA A 94 1.82 -7.92 6.12
C ALA A 94 3.07 -7.98 5.22
N PHE A 95 3.32 -6.93 4.45
CA PHE A 95 4.48 -6.86 3.55
C PHE A 95 5.79 -6.63 4.30
N THR A 96 5.73 -5.88 5.39
CA THR A 96 6.74 -5.75 6.44
C THR A 96 6.14 -6.20 7.77
N PRO A 97 6.85 -6.27 8.90
CA PRO A 97 6.20 -6.29 10.19
C PRO A 97 5.30 -5.06 10.34
N VAL A 98 4.05 -5.26 10.80
CA VAL A 98 3.04 -4.20 10.87
C VAL A 98 2.41 -4.10 12.25
N GLU A 99 2.00 -2.89 12.61
CA GLU A 99 1.08 -2.59 13.71
C GLU A 99 -0.20 -2.01 13.12
N ILE A 100 -1.34 -2.57 13.48
CA ILE A 100 -2.65 -2.26 12.89
C ILE A 100 -3.64 -2.01 14.01
N LEU A 101 -4.36 -0.90 13.91
CA LEU A 101 -5.54 -0.67 14.71
C LEU A 101 -6.74 -1.30 14.02
N SER A 102 -7.40 -2.23 14.70
CA SER A 102 -8.56 -2.97 14.21
C SER A 102 -9.82 -2.46 14.91
N VAL A 103 -10.79 -1.95 14.16
CA VAL A 103 -12.00 -1.28 14.67
C VAL A 103 -13.25 -1.96 14.10
N PRO A 104 -14.23 -2.37 14.94
CA PRO A 104 -15.52 -2.84 14.46
C PRO A 104 -16.23 -1.81 13.59
N ILE A 105 -16.89 -2.28 12.53
CA ILE A 105 -17.57 -1.41 11.55
C ILE A 105 -18.60 -0.49 12.23
N GLU A 106 -19.39 -1.02 13.16
CA GLU A 106 -20.42 -0.27 13.89
C GLU A 106 -19.84 0.94 14.65
N GLN A 107 -18.60 0.79 15.16
CA GLN A 107 -17.91 1.90 15.84
C GLN A 107 -17.45 2.95 14.85
N VAL A 108 -16.94 2.54 13.69
CA VAL A 108 -16.56 3.48 12.63
C VAL A 108 -17.79 4.24 12.14
N GLU A 109 -18.91 3.55 11.92
CA GLU A 109 -20.20 4.16 11.53
C GLU A 109 -20.69 5.16 12.58
N LYS A 110 -20.58 4.83 13.87
CA LYS A 110 -20.92 5.74 14.96
C LYS A 110 -19.98 6.94 14.97
N ALA A 111 -18.66 6.69 14.91
CA ALA A 111 -17.67 7.76 14.90
C ALA A 111 -17.86 8.73 13.72
N MET A 112 -18.26 8.24 12.54
CA MET A 112 -18.56 9.07 11.37
C MET A 112 -19.77 9.99 11.58
N LYS A 113 -20.70 9.66 12.50
CA LYS A 113 -21.83 10.53 12.86
C LYS A 113 -21.45 11.58 13.89
N ASP A 114 -20.53 11.21 14.79
CA ASP A 114 -20.10 12.06 15.90
C ASP A 114 -18.97 13.03 15.51
N ASP A 115 -18.18 12.69 14.46
CA ASP A 115 -17.08 13.49 13.93
C ASP A 115 -17.27 13.76 12.43
N PRO A 116 -17.66 14.99 12.04
CA PRO A 116 -17.87 15.35 10.64
C PRO A 116 -16.61 15.27 9.77
N ASP A 117 -15.42 15.29 10.35
CA ASP A 117 -14.16 15.25 9.62
C ASP A 117 -13.75 13.82 9.24
N LEU A 118 -14.14 12.82 10.03
CA LEU A 118 -13.77 11.43 9.81
C LEU A 118 -14.21 10.88 8.43
N PRO A 119 -15.44 11.13 7.93
CA PRO A 119 -15.83 10.73 6.58
C PRO A 119 -14.91 11.30 5.50
N MET A 120 -14.49 12.56 5.62
CA MET A 120 -13.58 13.19 4.65
C MET A 120 -12.19 12.57 4.70
N VAL A 121 -11.70 12.22 5.87
CA VAL A 121 -10.42 11.51 6.04
C VAL A 121 -10.47 10.13 5.37
N LEU A 122 -11.55 9.36 5.56
CA LEU A 122 -11.76 8.07 4.90
C LEU A 122 -11.84 8.22 3.37
N LEU A 123 -12.56 9.23 2.87
CA LEU A 123 -12.65 9.53 1.43
C LEU A 123 -11.29 9.87 0.83
N ARG A 124 -10.46 10.68 1.49
CA ARG A 124 -9.08 10.97 1.05
C ARG A 124 -8.25 9.70 0.96
N GLY A 125 -8.36 8.80 1.95
CA GLY A 125 -7.68 7.50 1.94
C GLY A 125 -8.11 6.62 0.75
N LEU A 126 -9.42 6.57 0.46
CA LEU A 126 -9.97 5.86 -0.70
C LEU A 126 -9.52 6.48 -2.02
N SER A 127 -9.53 7.82 -2.14
CA SER A 127 -9.08 8.53 -3.34
C SER A 127 -7.61 8.25 -3.63
N SER A 128 -6.74 8.28 -2.61
CA SER A 128 -5.32 7.93 -2.75
C SER A 128 -5.15 6.49 -3.25
N ARG A 129 -5.99 5.57 -2.77
CA ARG A 129 -5.97 4.18 -3.19
C ARG A 129 -6.44 3.99 -4.63
N ILE A 130 -7.48 4.69 -5.07
CA ILE A 130 -7.95 4.67 -6.47
C ILE A 130 -6.81 5.10 -7.38
N LEU A 131 -6.16 6.24 -7.10
CA LEU A 131 -5.01 6.72 -7.88
C LEU A 131 -3.86 5.69 -7.92
N GLN A 132 -3.54 5.01 -6.81
CA GLN A 132 -2.52 3.98 -6.81
C GLN A 132 -2.93 2.79 -7.71
N THR A 133 -4.20 2.38 -7.64
CA THR A 133 -4.72 1.27 -8.46
C THR A 133 -4.69 1.63 -9.95
N GLU A 134 -5.07 2.85 -10.32
CA GLU A 134 -4.99 3.34 -11.71
C GLU A 134 -3.55 3.31 -12.22
N MET A 135 -2.58 3.80 -11.45
CA MET A 135 -1.16 3.72 -11.80
C MET A 135 -0.65 2.27 -11.92
N MET A 136 -1.15 1.35 -11.09
CA MET A 136 -0.82 -0.08 -11.24
C MET A 136 -1.40 -0.66 -12.52
N ILE A 137 -2.62 -0.27 -12.92
CA ILE A 137 -3.22 -0.68 -14.20
C ILE A 137 -2.36 -0.14 -15.37
N GLU A 138 -1.98 1.13 -15.35
CA GLU A 138 -1.09 1.73 -16.35
C GLU A 138 0.25 0.98 -16.42
N THR A 139 0.83 0.66 -15.25
CA THR A 139 2.06 -0.13 -15.17
C THR A 139 1.91 -1.46 -15.90
N LEU A 140 0.82 -2.19 -15.66
CA LEU A 140 0.59 -3.50 -16.28
C LEU A 140 0.19 -3.41 -17.74
N ALA A 141 -0.25 -2.24 -18.22
CA ALA A 141 -0.56 -2.00 -19.63
C ALA A 141 0.70 -1.84 -20.51
N HIS A 142 1.85 -1.51 -19.95
CA HIS A 142 3.10 -1.47 -20.71
C HIS A 142 3.44 -2.86 -21.28
N ARG A 143 3.92 -2.90 -22.53
CA ARG A 143 4.27 -4.15 -23.20
C ARG A 143 5.61 -4.72 -22.74
N ASP A 144 6.59 -3.84 -22.53
CA ASP A 144 7.92 -4.25 -22.11
C ASP A 144 8.08 -4.25 -20.58
N MET A 145 8.94 -5.14 -20.09
CA MET A 145 9.16 -5.34 -18.66
C MET A 145 9.99 -4.22 -18.03
N GLY A 146 10.80 -3.51 -18.82
CA GLY A 146 11.58 -2.36 -18.34
C GLY A 146 10.67 -1.21 -17.93
N SER A 147 9.73 -0.82 -18.81
CA SER A 147 8.73 0.22 -18.55
C SER A 147 7.83 -0.17 -17.36
N ARG A 148 7.40 -1.45 -17.25
CA ARG A 148 6.66 -1.93 -16.06
C ARG A 148 7.45 -1.75 -14.78
N LEU A 149 8.73 -2.14 -14.78
CA LEU A 149 9.59 -2.02 -13.61
C LEU A 149 9.79 -0.57 -13.22
N VAL A 150 10.08 0.31 -14.17
CA VAL A 150 10.30 1.74 -13.93
C VAL A 150 9.02 2.40 -13.40
N SER A 151 7.86 2.17 -14.02
CA SER A 151 6.58 2.70 -13.55
C SER A 151 6.29 2.25 -12.12
N PHE A 152 6.53 0.97 -11.79
CA PHE A 152 6.35 0.46 -10.44
C PHE A 152 7.31 1.12 -9.44
N ILE A 153 8.59 1.30 -9.79
CA ILE A 153 9.57 2.02 -8.96
C ILE A 153 9.12 3.45 -8.69
N LEU A 154 8.57 4.16 -9.69
CA LEU A 154 8.07 5.52 -9.54
C LEU A 154 6.85 5.60 -8.62
N ILE A 155 5.93 4.62 -8.67
CA ILE A 155 4.84 4.48 -7.70
C ILE A 155 5.40 4.36 -6.28
N LEU A 156 6.41 3.50 -6.10
CA LEU A 156 7.04 3.30 -4.80
C LEU A 156 7.79 4.56 -4.32
N CYS A 157 8.42 5.32 -5.21
CA CYS A 157 9.03 6.61 -4.87
C CYS A 157 8.00 7.62 -4.34
N ARG A 158 6.80 7.66 -4.96
CA ARG A 158 5.70 8.53 -4.52
C ARG A 158 5.18 8.12 -3.14
N ASP A 159 4.95 6.82 -2.93
CA ASP A 159 4.22 6.32 -1.77
C ASP A 159 5.13 6.03 -0.55
N PHE A 160 6.38 5.63 -0.80
CA PHE A 160 7.33 5.21 0.23
C PHE A 160 8.69 5.94 0.11
N GLY A 161 8.77 6.96 -0.72
CA GLY A 161 10.00 7.69 -0.97
C GLY A 161 10.34 8.67 0.17
N ALA A 162 11.57 8.62 0.62
CA ALA A 162 12.17 9.62 1.50
C ALA A 162 13.30 10.35 0.76
N GLN A 163 13.35 11.66 0.87
CA GLN A 163 14.44 12.48 0.30
C GLN A 163 15.77 12.05 0.93
N SER A 164 16.75 11.78 0.10
CA SER A 164 18.14 11.50 0.50
C SER A 164 19.08 12.40 -0.29
N GLY A 165 20.31 12.61 0.19
CA GLY A 165 21.28 13.47 -0.50
C GLY A 165 21.56 13.10 -1.96
N ASN A 166 21.25 11.86 -2.36
CA ASN A 166 21.51 11.31 -3.70
C ASN A 166 20.21 10.99 -4.47
N GLY A 167 19.06 11.55 -4.10
CA GLY A 167 17.78 11.31 -4.76
C GLY A 167 16.67 10.88 -3.80
N ILE A 168 15.79 9.98 -4.25
CA ILE A 168 14.67 9.45 -3.46
C ILE A 168 14.95 7.99 -3.08
N THR A 169 15.05 7.70 -1.80
CA THR A 169 15.19 6.33 -1.27
C THR A 169 13.82 5.77 -0.92
N ILE A 170 13.47 4.63 -1.52
CA ILE A 170 12.25 3.89 -1.18
C ILE A 170 12.45 3.22 0.18
N ASP A 171 11.69 3.64 1.19
CA ASP A 171 11.79 3.11 2.56
C ASP A 171 11.06 1.79 2.73
N LEU A 172 11.31 0.87 1.81
CA LEU A 172 10.85 -0.52 1.84
C LEU A 172 12.00 -1.45 1.47
N LYS A 173 12.12 -2.56 2.20
CA LYS A 173 13.01 -3.66 1.82
C LYS A 173 12.31 -4.54 0.79
N LEU A 174 12.64 -4.34 -0.47
CA LEU A 174 12.05 -5.04 -1.60
C LEU A 174 12.90 -6.26 -1.98
N SER A 175 12.29 -7.42 -2.11
CA SER A 175 12.92 -8.56 -2.77
C SER A 175 12.63 -8.51 -4.28
N HIS A 176 13.54 -9.01 -5.11
CA HIS A 176 13.30 -9.12 -6.55
C HIS A 176 12.06 -9.97 -6.86
N GLN A 177 11.75 -10.96 -6.01
CA GLN A 177 10.54 -11.76 -6.13
C GLN A 177 9.27 -10.92 -5.91
N ALA A 178 9.24 -10.10 -4.85
CA ALA A 178 8.08 -9.24 -4.57
C ALA A 178 7.83 -8.19 -5.66
N ILE A 179 8.91 -7.65 -6.26
CA ILE A 179 8.81 -6.76 -7.43
C ILE A 179 8.25 -7.54 -8.63
N ALA A 180 8.77 -8.74 -8.88
CA ALA A 180 8.34 -9.58 -10.00
C ALA A 180 6.84 -9.91 -9.92
N GLU A 181 6.35 -10.30 -8.76
CA GLU A 181 4.93 -10.54 -8.49
C GLU A 181 4.07 -9.29 -8.75
N ALA A 182 4.55 -8.12 -8.34
CA ALA A 182 3.81 -6.87 -8.52
C ALA A 182 3.66 -6.47 -9.99
N ILE A 183 4.67 -6.70 -10.83
CA ILE A 183 4.67 -6.29 -12.24
C ILE A 183 4.35 -7.43 -13.23
N GLY A 184 3.97 -8.61 -12.74
CA GLY A 184 3.68 -9.77 -13.59
C GLY A 184 4.89 -10.28 -14.35
N SER A 185 6.05 -10.42 -13.67
CA SER A 185 7.34 -10.81 -14.25
C SER A 185 8.00 -11.95 -13.49
N THR A 186 9.21 -12.34 -13.89
CA THR A 186 10.01 -13.32 -13.17
C THR A 186 11.10 -12.65 -12.33
N ARG A 187 11.50 -13.30 -11.23
CA ARG A 187 12.64 -12.84 -10.40
C ARG A 187 13.91 -12.64 -11.22
N VAL A 188 14.16 -13.51 -12.19
CA VAL A 188 15.35 -13.45 -13.05
C VAL A 188 15.31 -12.18 -13.92
N THR A 189 14.18 -11.91 -14.56
CA THR A 189 13.98 -10.69 -15.37
C THR A 189 14.17 -9.43 -14.54
N VAL A 190 13.54 -9.36 -13.36
CA VAL A 190 13.69 -8.21 -12.44
C VAL A 190 15.14 -8.03 -12.01
N THR A 191 15.83 -9.13 -11.69
CA THR A 191 17.27 -9.06 -11.30
C THR A 191 18.12 -8.47 -12.39
N ARG A 192 17.92 -8.87 -13.66
CA ARG A 192 18.64 -8.35 -14.83
C ARG A 192 18.33 -6.86 -15.03
N LEU A 193 17.06 -6.48 -15.07
CA LEU A 193 16.63 -5.09 -15.31
C LEU A 193 17.11 -4.13 -14.21
N LEU A 194 17.04 -4.52 -12.93
CA LEU A 194 17.59 -3.72 -11.83
C LEU A 194 19.12 -3.58 -11.94
N GLY A 195 19.81 -4.61 -12.44
CA GLY A 195 21.23 -4.54 -12.75
C GLY A 195 21.51 -3.48 -13.83
N GLU A 196 20.78 -3.51 -14.93
CA GLU A 196 20.90 -2.55 -16.04
C GLU A 196 20.68 -1.09 -15.57
N LEU A 197 19.61 -0.84 -14.80
CA LEU A 197 19.33 0.49 -14.23
C LEU A 197 20.45 0.96 -13.28
N ARG A 198 21.01 0.06 -12.49
CA ARG A 198 22.15 0.37 -11.60
C ARG A 198 23.41 0.68 -12.39
N ASP A 199 23.73 -0.12 -13.42
CA ASP A 199 24.93 0.05 -14.23
C ASP A 199 24.86 1.33 -15.09
N GLN A 200 23.64 1.79 -15.42
CA GLN A 200 23.38 3.11 -16.02
C GLN A 200 23.42 4.27 -15.00
N GLY A 201 23.62 3.99 -13.71
CA GLY A 201 23.63 5.03 -12.67
C GLY A 201 22.26 5.65 -12.37
N MET A 202 21.17 5.05 -12.82
CA MET A 202 19.80 5.54 -12.56
C MET A 202 19.34 5.27 -11.13
N ILE A 203 19.76 4.13 -10.58
CA ILE A 203 19.43 3.68 -9.24
C ILE A 203 20.66 3.17 -8.50
N SER A 204 20.58 3.13 -7.18
CA SER A 204 21.48 2.33 -6.33
C SER A 204 20.66 1.45 -5.40
N ILE A 205 21.23 0.31 -4.99
CA ILE A 205 20.57 -0.64 -4.10
C ILE A 205 21.47 -0.91 -2.90
N HIS A 206 20.98 -0.55 -1.71
CA HIS A 206 21.67 -0.81 -0.45
C HIS A 206 20.73 -1.49 0.55
N LYS A 207 21.15 -2.63 1.13
CA LYS A 207 20.34 -3.40 2.11
C LYS A 207 18.91 -3.66 1.66
N LYS A 208 18.70 -3.95 0.37
CA LYS A 208 17.39 -4.17 -0.29
C LYS A 208 16.48 -2.93 -0.38
N LYS A 209 16.99 -1.74 -0.11
CA LYS A 209 16.32 -0.47 -0.41
C LYS A 209 16.87 0.08 -1.72
N ILE A 210 15.98 0.59 -2.56
CA ILE A 210 16.30 1.21 -3.84
C ILE A 210 16.32 2.72 -3.66
N THR A 211 17.40 3.36 -4.12
CA THR A 211 17.48 4.82 -4.24
C THR A 211 17.44 5.19 -5.72
N VAL A 212 16.49 6.03 -6.11
CA VAL A 212 16.36 6.59 -7.45
C VAL A 212 17.03 7.96 -7.46
N HIS A 213 18.09 8.11 -8.27
CA HIS A 213 18.89 9.33 -8.29
C HIS A 213 18.16 10.51 -8.94
N ASN A 214 17.43 10.25 -10.03
CA ASN A 214 16.60 11.24 -10.70
C ASN A 214 15.30 10.60 -11.23
N PRO A 215 14.18 10.71 -10.48
CA PRO A 215 12.90 10.12 -10.90
C PRO A 215 12.36 10.66 -12.20
N ILE A 216 12.59 11.95 -12.50
CA ILE A 216 12.13 12.58 -13.75
C ILE A 216 12.85 11.98 -14.95
N LEU A 217 14.19 11.90 -14.88
CA LEU A 217 14.99 11.30 -15.94
C LEU A 217 14.68 9.82 -16.14
N LEU A 218 14.49 9.09 -15.04
CA LEU A 218 14.11 7.67 -15.06
C LEU A 218 12.76 7.49 -15.79
N GLY A 219 11.76 8.31 -15.49
CA GLY A 219 10.45 8.26 -16.17
C GLY A 219 10.54 8.57 -17.66
N GLN A 220 11.31 9.61 -18.06
CA GLN A 220 11.45 10.02 -19.45
C GLN A 220 12.13 8.97 -20.34
N GLN A 221 13.01 8.15 -19.78
CA GLN A 221 13.75 7.14 -20.55
C GLN A 221 12.89 5.92 -20.91
N PHE A 222 11.77 5.71 -20.21
CA PHE A 222 10.90 4.54 -20.33
C PHE A 222 9.42 4.91 -20.62
N ALA A 223 9.16 6.20 -20.97
CA ALA A 223 7.84 6.70 -21.35
C ALA A 223 7.43 6.27 -22.79
#